data_ffa5d4bc430d61ba1db452df06e532a2
#
_entry.id   ffa5d4bc430d61ba1db452df06e532a2
#
_cell.length_a   1.000
_cell.length_b   1.000
_cell.length_c   1.000
_cell.angle_alpha   90.00
_cell.angle_beta   90.00
_cell.angle_gamma   90.00
#
_symmetry.space_group_name_H-M   'P 1'
#
loop_
_entity.id
_entity.type
_entity.pdbx_description
1 polymer ?
#
loop_
_entity_poly.entity_id
_entity_poly.type
_entity_poly.pdbx_seq_one_letter_code
_entity_poly.pdbx_strand_id
1 'polypeptide(L)'
;LSLIFGVSRIVNLSHGSFYMVGAYVAYTAITYFPIGIFSFWTGIILSALAVGLIGLILEVFVLRRLYQVPELFILLATFGVVLIIQDLSRWLFGAEDILGPLAPGMDGSINILGALLPEYDIALILIAPLVLIGLWLLLHRTRWGILVRAATEDREMSDALGVNQSRLFTSVFFLGSCLAGLGGAVQLPKGGANLLMDLNVIASAFVVVVVGGMGSIPGAYLAAVIIGELSSFGILIFPESTLVLMFLVMAVVLVIRPHGLLGKAEAHEHGSSGVAASILRPASKKTKLLGLALLILILITPILVDTFQLVLMTEIAILALAAMSVYFLFGPGGMVSFGHAAFFGGGAYAAALMVHYIHTPMELALLLAPLLTGLLALIIGWFCVRLSG
;
A
#
# COMPACT_ATOMS: atom_id res chain seq x y z
N LEU A 1 6.80 2.03 -7.63
CA LEU A 1 5.41 1.58 -7.77
C LEU A 1 4.85 1.92 -9.15
N SER A 2 4.90 3.18 -9.62
CA SER A 2 4.39 3.60 -10.93
C SER A 2 5.03 2.84 -12.10
N LEU A 3 6.34 2.55 -12.04
CA LEU A 3 7.04 1.77 -13.05
C LEU A 3 6.54 0.32 -13.10
N ILE A 4 6.41 -0.34 -11.94
CA ILE A 4 5.93 -1.72 -11.85
C ILE A 4 4.48 -1.79 -12.32
N PHE A 5 3.62 -0.90 -11.82
CA PHE A 5 2.21 -0.86 -12.23
C PHE A 5 2.05 -0.60 -13.74
N GLY A 6 2.82 0.33 -14.31
CA GLY A 6 2.78 0.63 -15.73
C GLY A 6 3.00 -0.59 -16.63
N VAL A 7 3.83 -1.54 -16.19
CA VAL A 7 4.20 -2.74 -16.98
C VAL A 7 3.35 -3.96 -16.62
N SER A 8 3.13 -4.20 -15.33
CA SER A 8 2.41 -5.40 -14.85
C SER A 8 0.90 -5.17 -14.74
N ARG A 9 0.44 -3.93 -14.65
CA ARG A 9 -0.94 -3.51 -14.33
C ARG A 9 -1.46 -4.06 -12.99
N ILE A 10 -0.55 -4.46 -12.12
CA ILE A 10 -0.86 -5.07 -10.83
C ILE A 10 -0.42 -4.14 -9.71
N VAL A 11 -1.33 -3.87 -8.79
CA VAL A 11 -1.02 -3.16 -7.54
C VAL A 11 -0.27 -4.11 -6.62
N ASN A 12 0.95 -3.74 -6.24
CA ASN A 12 1.79 -4.53 -5.35
C ASN A 12 1.93 -3.83 -3.99
N LEU A 13 1.26 -4.35 -2.96
CA LEU A 13 1.32 -3.80 -1.60
C LEU A 13 2.68 -4.02 -0.94
N SER A 14 3.42 -5.08 -1.30
CA SER A 14 4.74 -5.35 -0.71
C SER A 14 5.80 -4.30 -1.06
N HIS A 15 5.48 -3.36 -1.96
CA HIS A 15 6.40 -2.28 -2.32
C HIS A 15 6.72 -1.35 -1.14
N GLY A 16 5.78 -1.14 -0.21
CA GLY A 16 6.02 -0.46 1.05
C GLY A 16 7.00 -1.22 1.94
N SER A 17 6.87 -2.55 2.01
CA SER A 17 7.79 -3.38 2.78
C SER A 17 9.21 -3.38 2.19
N PHE A 18 9.36 -3.26 0.86
CA PHE A 18 10.67 -3.05 0.25
C PHE A 18 11.32 -1.72 0.66
N TYR A 19 10.53 -0.68 0.81
CA TYR A 19 10.99 0.59 1.36
C TYR A 19 11.47 0.42 2.81
N MET A 20 10.68 -0.24 3.66
CA MET A 20 11.03 -0.54 5.05
C MET A 20 12.33 -1.37 5.14
N VAL A 21 12.42 -2.48 4.39
CA VAL A 21 13.62 -3.32 4.35
C VAL A 21 14.82 -2.52 3.88
N GLY A 22 14.63 -1.57 2.95
CA GLY A 22 15.67 -0.65 2.49
C GLY A 22 16.29 0.16 3.62
N ALA A 23 15.46 0.71 4.53
CA ALA A 23 15.94 1.44 5.70
C ALA A 23 16.72 0.52 6.67
N TYR A 24 16.21 -0.66 6.99
CA TYR A 24 16.88 -1.61 7.89
C TYR A 24 18.21 -2.14 7.33
N VAL A 25 18.25 -2.49 6.04
CA VAL A 25 19.48 -2.95 5.38
C VAL A 25 20.51 -1.82 5.30
N ALA A 26 20.08 -0.58 5.01
CA ALA A 26 20.97 0.57 5.01
C ALA A 26 21.56 0.81 6.41
N TYR A 27 20.73 0.78 7.45
CA TYR A 27 21.22 0.85 8.83
C TYR A 27 22.29 -0.19 9.12
N THR A 28 22.02 -1.45 8.78
CA THR A 28 22.97 -2.56 8.98
C THR A 28 24.26 -2.34 8.21
N ALA A 29 24.16 -1.97 6.92
CA ALA A 29 25.32 -1.77 6.07
C ALA A 29 26.21 -0.62 6.57
N ILE A 30 25.61 0.50 6.99
CA ILE A 30 26.36 1.67 7.46
C ILE A 30 26.98 1.42 8.83
N THR A 31 26.27 0.74 9.73
CA THR A 31 26.69 0.54 11.13
C THR A 31 27.74 -0.56 11.26
N TYR A 32 27.54 -1.70 10.59
CA TYR A 32 28.37 -2.88 10.79
C TYR A 32 29.48 -3.04 9.74
N PHE A 33 29.38 -2.34 8.59
CA PHE A 33 30.40 -2.41 7.52
C PHE A 33 30.93 -1.01 7.16
N PRO A 34 31.54 -0.28 8.10
CA PRO A 34 32.02 1.06 7.83
C PRO A 34 33.24 1.04 6.88
N ILE A 35 33.05 1.51 5.65
CA ILE A 35 34.10 1.62 4.63
C ILE A 35 34.57 3.10 4.53
N GLY A 36 35.05 3.64 5.63
CA GLY A 36 35.53 5.02 5.70
C GLY A 36 34.42 6.08 5.44
N ILE A 37 34.82 7.22 4.89
CA ILE A 37 33.94 8.37 4.63
C ILE A 37 32.81 8.02 3.65
N PHE A 38 33.03 7.04 2.78
CA PHE A 38 32.03 6.60 1.80
C PHE A 38 31.05 5.56 2.32
N SER A 39 31.18 5.10 3.57
CA SER A 39 30.35 4.03 4.14
C SER A 39 28.85 4.33 4.05
N PHE A 40 28.47 5.57 4.27
CA PHE A 40 27.10 6.02 4.21
C PHE A 40 26.48 5.83 2.80
N TRP A 41 27.11 6.42 1.78
CA TRP A 41 26.59 6.35 0.40
C TRP A 41 26.68 4.94 -0.20
N THR A 42 27.77 4.22 0.11
CA THR A 42 27.87 2.80 -0.31
C THR A 42 26.84 1.92 0.39
N GLY A 43 26.53 2.18 1.66
CA GLY A 43 25.48 1.49 2.40
C GLY A 43 24.10 1.69 1.77
N ILE A 44 23.79 2.92 1.35
CA ILE A 44 22.55 3.23 0.61
C ILE A 44 22.47 2.45 -0.71
N ILE A 45 23.53 2.43 -1.50
CA ILE A 45 23.57 1.70 -2.78
C ILE A 45 23.46 0.20 -2.55
N LEU A 46 24.19 -0.35 -1.58
CA LEU A 46 24.11 -1.77 -1.23
C LEU A 46 22.72 -2.16 -0.76
N SER A 47 22.07 -1.31 0.03
CA SER A 47 20.68 -1.51 0.44
C SER A 47 19.74 -1.56 -0.76
N ALA A 48 19.83 -0.61 -1.67
CA ALA A 48 19.01 -0.62 -2.89
C ALA A 48 19.19 -1.91 -3.70
N LEU A 49 20.42 -2.37 -3.88
CA LEU A 49 20.72 -3.62 -4.60
C LEU A 49 20.22 -4.86 -3.85
N ALA A 50 20.39 -4.92 -2.53
CA ALA A 50 19.92 -6.03 -1.71
C ALA A 50 18.39 -6.15 -1.77
N VAL A 51 17.68 -5.03 -1.65
CA VAL A 51 16.21 -5.01 -1.78
C VAL A 51 15.78 -5.38 -3.22
N GLY A 52 16.54 -4.94 -4.23
CA GLY A 52 16.31 -5.38 -5.60
C GLY A 52 16.39 -6.90 -5.76
N LEU A 53 17.40 -7.52 -5.15
CA LEU A 53 17.54 -8.99 -5.16
C LEU A 53 16.39 -9.69 -4.41
N ILE A 54 15.96 -9.16 -3.25
CA ILE A 54 14.79 -9.67 -2.54
C ILE A 54 13.54 -9.57 -3.42
N GLY A 55 13.33 -8.44 -4.07
CA GLY A 55 12.23 -8.24 -5.00
C GLY A 55 12.28 -9.21 -6.19
N LEU A 56 13.45 -9.42 -6.76
CA LEU A 56 13.66 -10.39 -7.85
C LEU A 56 13.28 -11.81 -7.40
N ILE A 57 13.73 -12.24 -6.23
CA ILE A 57 13.38 -13.55 -5.64
C ILE A 57 11.86 -13.65 -5.48
N LEU A 58 11.24 -12.65 -4.89
CA LEU A 58 9.80 -12.61 -4.68
C LEU A 58 9.02 -12.66 -6.00
N GLU A 59 9.44 -11.93 -7.02
CA GLU A 59 8.83 -11.97 -8.35
C GLU A 59 8.90 -13.39 -8.94
N VAL A 60 10.09 -14.00 -8.96
CA VAL A 60 10.30 -15.29 -9.60
C VAL A 60 9.56 -16.43 -8.89
N PHE A 61 9.59 -16.45 -7.56
CA PHE A 61 9.05 -17.57 -6.78
C PHE A 61 7.57 -17.43 -6.42
N VAL A 62 7.07 -16.19 -6.27
CA VAL A 62 5.71 -15.92 -5.82
C VAL A 62 4.88 -15.28 -6.92
N LEU A 63 5.20 -14.05 -7.35
CA LEU A 63 4.31 -13.24 -8.18
C LEU A 63 4.15 -13.82 -9.59
N ARG A 64 5.20 -14.35 -10.18
CA ARG A 64 5.16 -14.93 -11.53
C ARG A 64 4.11 -16.04 -11.65
N ARG A 65 3.91 -16.83 -10.60
CA ARG A 65 2.91 -17.90 -10.56
C ARG A 65 1.49 -17.37 -10.45
N LEU A 66 1.34 -16.13 -10.00
CA LEU A 66 0.05 -15.49 -9.75
C LEU A 66 -0.43 -14.60 -10.91
N TYR A 67 0.40 -14.33 -11.93
CA TYR A 67 0.01 -13.45 -13.04
C TYR A 67 -1.19 -13.94 -13.87
N GLN A 68 -1.57 -15.20 -13.76
CA GLN A 68 -2.75 -15.77 -14.41
C GLN A 68 -3.98 -15.82 -13.52
N VAL A 69 -3.86 -15.37 -12.26
CA VAL A 69 -4.95 -15.38 -11.28
C VAL A 69 -5.59 -13.98 -11.26
N PRO A 70 -6.90 -13.85 -10.95
CA PRO A 70 -7.55 -12.55 -10.86
C PRO A 70 -6.80 -11.58 -9.91
N GLU A 71 -6.77 -10.30 -10.27
CA GLU A 71 -5.97 -9.26 -9.62
C GLU A 71 -6.15 -9.20 -8.09
N LEU A 72 -7.36 -9.48 -7.58
CA LEU A 72 -7.63 -9.51 -6.15
C LEU A 72 -6.78 -10.54 -5.40
N PHE A 73 -6.56 -11.73 -5.97
CA PHE A 73 -5.73 -12.76 -5.33
C PHE A 73 -4.26 -12.36 -5.30
N ILE A 74 -3.80 -11.62 -6.31
CA ILE A 74 -2.43 -11.09 -6.33
C ILE A 74 -2.26 -10.04 -5.24
N LEU A 75 -3.26 -9.16 -5.08
CA LEU A 75 -3.28 -8.16 -4.05
C LEU A 75 -3.26 -8.78 -2.64
N LEU A 76 -4.07 -9.84 -2.42
CA LEU A 76 -4.08 -10.59 -1.17
C LEU A 76 -2.73 -11.30 -0.92
N ALA A 77 -2.13 -11.89 -1.95
CA ALA A 77 -0.82 -12.52 -1.83
C ALA A 77 0.28 -11.51 -1.49
N THR A 78 0.27 -10.31 -2.13
CA THR A 78 1.23 -9.25 -1.80
C THR A 78 1.03 -8.71 -0.38
N PHE A 79 -0.21 -8.67 0.12
CA PHE A 79 -0.47 -8.35 1.53
C PHE A 79 0.07 -9.43 2.48
N GLY A 80 -0.08 -10.72 2.14
CA GLY A 80 0.55 -11.81 2.88
C GLY A 80 2.08 -11.66 2.94
N VAL A 81 2.70 -11.22 1.84
CA VAL A 81 4.14 -10.90 1.80
C VAL A 81 4.49 -9.74 2.74
N VAL A 82 3.65 -8.70 2.82
CA VAL A 82 3.83 -7.58 3.77
C VAL A 82 3.92 -8.12 5.20
N LEU A 83 2.97 -8.95 5.62
CA LEU A 83 2.96 -9.52 6.98
C LEU A 83 4.21 -10.37 7.26
N ILE A 84 4.63 -11.20 6.30
CA ILE A 84 5.85 -12.02 6.43
C ILE A 84 7.08 -11.13 6.58
N ILE A 85 7.20 -10.07 5.77
CA ILE A 85 8.34 -9.15 5.84
C ILE A 85 8.33 -8.37 7.16
N GLN A 86 7.18 -7.93 7.66
CA GLN A 86 7.05 -7.25 8.94
C GLN A 86 7.50 -8.15 10.10
N ASP A 87 7.00 -9.40 10.15
CA ASP A 87 7.37 -10.34 11.20
C ASP A 87 8.86 -10.72 11.13
N LEU A 88 9.40 -10.91 9.91
CA LEU A 88 10.81 -11.18 9.71
C LEU A 88 11.68 -9.98 10.13
N SER A 89 11.27 -8.76 9.80
CA SER A 89 11.96 -7.54 10.21
C SER A 89 11.93 -7.37 11.73
N ARG A 90 10.79 -7.65 12.37
CA ARG A 90 10.65 -7.64 13.83
C ARG A 90 11.54 -8.69 14.50
N TRP A 91 11.65 -9.87 13.92
CA TRP A 91 12.51 -10.92 14.44
C TRP A 91 14.00 -10.59 14.32
N LEU A 92 14.42 -9.94 13.21
CA LEU A 92 15.82 -9.60 12.95
C LEU A 92 16.28 -8.34 13.69
N PHE A 93 15.44 -7.32 13.76
CA PHE A 93 15.81 -5.96 14.21
C PHE A 93 15.13 -5.57 15.53
N GLY A 94 14.16 -6.36 16.01
CA GLY A 94 13.38 -6.02 17.20
C GLY A 94 12.14 -5.18 16.88
N ALA A 95 11.45 -4.70 17.92
CA ALA A 95 10.23 -3.91 17.82
C ALA A 95 10.47 -2.42 18.05
N GLU A 96 11.68 -2.02 18.40
CA GLU A 96 12.02 -0.62 18.70
C GLU A 96 12.34 0.16 17.43
N ASP A 97 12.05 1.46 17.47
CA ASP A 97 12.40 2.37 16.40
C ASP A 97 13.92 2.59 16.36
N ILE A 98 14.52 2.42 15.21
CA ILE A 98 15.97 2.56 15.02
C ILE A 98 16.25 3.94 14.42
N LEU A 99 17.03 4.77 15.14
CA LEU A 99 17.50 6.04 14.61
C LEU A 99 18.65 5.78 13.63
N GLY A 100 18.57 6.41 12.46
CA GLY A 100 19.61 6.32 11.44
C GLY A 100 20.83 7.18 11.77
N PRO A 101 22.02 6.75 11.34
CA PRO A 101 23.21 7.59 11.42
C PRO A 101 23.08 8.81 10.48
N LEU A 102 23.62 9.95 10.93
CA LEU A 102 23.65 11.16 10.10
C LEU A 102 24.59 10.97 8.90
N ALA A 103 24.29 11.65 7.80
CA ALA A 103 25.16 11.62 6.61
C ALA A 103 26.47 12.35 6.88
N PRO A 104 27.64 11.73 6.71
CA PRO A 104 28.93 12.37 6.99
C PRO A 104 29.13 13.63 6.15
N GLY A 105 29.48 14.74 6.80
CA GLY A 105 29.71 16.03 6.17
C GLY A 105 28.43 16.80 5.79
N MET A 106 27.23 16.35 6.26
CA MET A 106 25.94 17.03 6.08
C MET A 106 25.24 17.25 7.42
N ASP A 107 26.02 17.47 8.47
CA ASP A 107 25.52 17.72 9.82
C ASP A 107 25.11 19.19 10.05
N GLY A 108 25.41 20.05 9.07
CA GLY A 108 25.17 21.49 9.11
C GLY A 108 23.77 21.88 8.65
N SER A 109 23.55 23.20 8.72
CA SER A 109 22.36 23.83 8.15
C SER A 109 22.76 25.06 7.34
N ILE A 110 22.10 25.27 6.21
CA ILE A 110 22.30 26.42 5.33
C ILE A 110 21.16 27.42 5.58
N ASN A 111 21.50 28.69 5.76
CA ASN A 111 20.48 29.74 5.89
C ASN A 111 20.05 30.18 4.48
N ILE A 112 18.79 29.88 4.13
CA ILE A 112 18.19 30.31 2.86
C ILE A 112 17.01 31.23 3.21
N LEU A 113 17.14 32.51 2.85
CA LEU A 113 16.10 33.54 3.07
C LEU A 113 15.64 33.67 4.54
N GLY A 114 16.53 33.38 5.50
CA GLY A 114 16.20 33.43 6.92
C GLY A 114 15.70 32.12 7.54
N ALA A 115 15.48 31.09 6.75
CA ALA A 115 15.16 29.75 7.23
C ALA A 115 16.42 28.87 7.25
N LEU A 116 16.62 28.15 8.36
CA LEU A 116 17.71 27.17 8.49
C LEU A 116 17.25 25.83 7.91
N LEU A 117 17.82 25.45 6.77
CA LEU A 117 17.56 24.15 6.14
C LEU A 117 18.73 23.20 6.44
N PRO A 118 18.46 21.98 6.93
CA PRO A 118 19.48 20.94 7.06
C PRO A 118 20.13 20.63 5.71
N GLU A 119 21.44 20.47 5.67
CA GLU A 119 22.19 20.16 4.44
C GLU A 119 21.71 18.85 3.81
N TYR A 120 21.35 17.88 4.64
CA TYR A 120 20.82 16.60 4.17
C TYR A 120 19.47 16.73 3.44
N ASP A 121 18.57 17.61 3.90
CA ASP A 121 17.30 17.86 3.21
C ASP A 121 17.51 18.46 1.82
N ILE A 122 18.52 19.32 1.67
CA ILE A 122 18.91 19.87 0.36
C ILE A 122 19.43 18.75 -0.55
N ALA A 123 20.24 17.83 -0.03
CA ALA A 123 20.71 16.67 -0.78
C ALA A 123 19.53 15.80 -1.25
N LEU A 124 18.51 15.54 -0.41
CA LEU A 124 17.30 14.79 -0.78
C LEU A 124 16.52 15.49 -1.89
N ILE A 125 16.37 16.83 -1.82
CA ILE A 125 15.70 17.62 -2.86
C ILE A 125 16.43 17.47 -4.22
N LEU A 126 17.75 17.33 -4.22
CA LEU A 126 18.55 17.13 -5.44
C LEU A 126 18.54 15.68 -5.94
N ILE A 127 18.50 14.69 -5.04
CA ILE A 127 18.46 13.26 -5.39
C ILE A 127 17.18 12.92 -6.15
N ALA A 128 16.04 13.48 -5.75
CA ALA A 128 14.74 13.15 -6.36
C ALA A 128 14.69 13.45 -7.87
N PRO A 129 15.00 14.66 -8.39
CA PRO A 129 15.04 14.93 -9.81
C PRO A 129 16.18 14.16 -10.52
N LEU A 130 17.30 13.87 -9.86
CA LEU A 130 18.39 13.08 -10.43
C LEU A 130 17.93 11.65 -10.72
N VAL A 131 17.21 11.02 -9.79
CA VAL A 131 16.58 9.70 -9.99
C VAL A 131 15.54 9.76 -11.11
N LEU A 132 14.71 10.80 -11.18
CA LEU A 132 13.74 11.00 -12.25
C LEU A 132 14.43 11.09 -13.62
N ILE A 133 15.48 11.91 -13.74
CA ILE A 133 16.25 12.05 -14.99
C ILE A 133 16.91 10.72 -15.36
N GLY A 134 17.51 10.02 -14.41
CA GLY A 134 18.09 8.70 -14.61
C GLY A 134 17.08 7.69 -15.15
N LEU A 135 15.89 7.62 -14.55
CA LEU A 135 14.80 6.76 -15.03
C LEU A 135 14.30 7.17 -16.41
N TRP A 136 14.16 8.47 -16.65
CA TRP A 136 13.75 8.98 -17.96
C TRP A 136 14.78 8.62 -19.05
N LEU A 137 16.09 8.79 -18.78
CA LEU A 137 17.15 8.39 -19.70
C LEU A 137 17.13 6.88 -19.94
N LEU A 138 17.00 6.08 -18.86
CA LEU A 138 16.93 4.63 -18.96
C LEU A 138 15.76 4.18 -19.84
N LEU A 139 14.58 4.75 -19.67
CA LEU A 139 13.39 4.37 -20.42
C LEU A 139 13.40 4.89 -21.85
N HIS A 140 13.96 6.08 -22.14
CA HIS A 140 13.86 6.69 -23.47
C HIS A 140 15.11 6.51 -24.33
N ARG A 141 16.27 6.27 -23.72
CA ARG A 141 17.56 6.21 -24.43
C ARG A 141 18.18 4.83 -24.51
N THR A 142 17.60 3.81 -23.82
CA THR A 142 18.15 2.44 -23.84
C THR A 142 17.25 1.48 -24.60
N ARG A 143 17.84 0.39 -25.14
CA ARG A 143 17.11 -0.70 -25.79
C ARG A 143 16.14 -1.37 -24.81
N TRP A 144 16.55 -1.55 -23.55
CA TRP A 144 15.71 -2.09 -22.49
C TRP A 144 14.44 -1.22 -22.29
N GLY A 145 14.61 0.09 -22.18
CA GLY A 145 13.47 1.00 -22.03
C GLY A 145 12.50 1.01 -23.22
N ILE A 146 13.01 0.82 -24.44
CA ILE A 146 12.16 0.67 -25.64
C ILE A 146 11.31 -0.61 -25.50
N LEU A 147 11.91 -1.73 -25.12
CA LEU A 147 11.20 -3.01 -24.92
C LEU A 147 10.15 -2.91 -23.81
N VAL A 148 10.49 -2.24 -22.69
CA VAL A 148 9.55 -2.02 -21.58
C VAL A 148 8.33 -1.25 -22.07
N ARG A 149 8.50 -0.15 -22.80
CA ARG A 149 7.40 0.67 -23.31
C ARG A 149 6.57 -0.09 -24.36
N ALA A 150 7.21 -0.83 -25.24
CA ALA A 150 6.51 -1.65 -26.22
C ALA A 150 5.63 -2.72 -25.55
N ALA A 151 6.17 -3.43 -24.56
CA ALA A 151 5.42 -4.43 -23.80
C ALA A 151 4.31 -3.84 -22.91
N THR A 152 4.41 -2.55 -22.54
CA THR A 152 3.37 -1.83 -21.82
C THR A 152 2.21 -1.44 -22.74
N GLU A 153 2.51 -1.09 -23.98
CA GLU A 153 1.52 -0.65 -24.97
C GLU A 153 0.77 -1.85 -25.59
N ASP A 154 1.50 -2.86 -26.03
CA ASP A 154 0.93 -4.09 -26.59
C ASP A 154 1.79 -5.31 -26.20
N ARG A 155 1.28 -6.06 -25.24
CA ARG A 155 1.94 -7.23 -24.69
C ARG A 155 1.97 -8.40 -25.67
N GLU A 156 0.85 -8.63 -26.38
CA GLU A 156 0.72 -9.77 -27.30
C GLU A 156 1.61 -9.59 -28.52
N MET A 157 1.59 -8.39 -29.11
CA MET A 157 2.45 -8.06 -30.24
C MET A 157 3.94 -8.14 -29.86
N SER A 158 4.32 -7.65 -28.68
CA SER A 158 5.71 -7.74 -28.21
C SER A 158 6.18 -9.18 -28.05
N ASP A 159 5.31 -10.07 -27.54
CA ASP A 159 5.60 -11.51 -27.43
C ASP A 159 5.74 -12.16 -28.80
N ALA A 160 4.85 -11.84 -29.73
CA ALA A 160 4.91 -12.33 -31.11
C ALA A 160 6.20 -11.89 -31.85
N LEU A 161 6.77 -10.74 -31.49
CA LEU A 161 8.06 -10.24 -31.97
C LEU A 161 9.27 -10.87 -31.26
N GLY A 162 9.06 -11.83 -30.35
CA GLY A 162 10.11 -12.59 -29.69
C GLY A 162 10.67 -11.94 -28.41
N VAL A 163 10.00 -10.93 -27.86
CA VAL A 163 10.42 -10.31 -26.59
C VAL A 163 10.08 -11.27 -25.44
N ASN A 164 11.09 -11.66 -24.67
CA ASN A 164 10.87 -12.50 -23.49
C ASN A 164 10.21 -11.70 -22.36
N GLN A 165 8.87 -11.75 -22.28
CA GLN A 165 8.04 -11.03 -21.33
C GLN A 165 8.46 -11.31 -19.88
N SER A 166 8.74 -12.57 -19.55
CA SER A 166 9.11 -13.00 -18.21
C SER A 166 10.39 -12.32 -17.72
N ARG A 167 11.45 -12.28 -18.56
CA ARG A 167 12.71 -11.61 -18.23
C ARG A 167 12.53 -10.10 -18.13
N LEU A 168 11.70 -9.54 -19.00
CA LEU A 168 11.42 -8.11 -19.00
C LEU A 168 10.73 -7.68 -17.69
N PHE A 169 9.68 -8.40 -17.28
CA PHE A 169 8.96 -8.10 -16.03
C PHE A 169 9.84 -8.28 -14.80
N THR A 170 10.66 -9.33 -14.75
CA THR A 170 11.61 -9.53 -13.68
C THR A 170 12.60 -8.36 -13.56
N SER A 171 13.10 -7.86 -14.70
CA SER A 171 14.03 -6.73 -14.69
C SER A 171 13.39 -5.41 -14.25
N VAL A 172 12.13 -5.18 -14.64
CA VAL A 172 11.33 -4.02 -14.19
C VAL A 172 11.05 -4.13 -12.69
N PHE A 173 10.69 -5.31 -12.22
CA PHE A 173 10.42 -5.55 -10.81
C PHE A 173 11.67 -5.38 -9.95
N PHE A 174 12.81 -5.92 -10.40
CA PHE A 174 14.12 -5.70 -9.78
C PHE A 174 14.45 -4.21 -9.64
N LEU A 175 14.35 -3.45 -10.74
CA LEU A 175 14.61 -2.01 -10.72
C LEU A 175 13.65 -1.25 -9.81
N GLY A 176 12.34 -1.60 -9.85
CA GLY A 176 11.34 -0.98 -8.99
C GLY A 176 11.58 -1.26 -7.51
N SER A 177 12.02 -2.47 -7.17
CA SER A 177 12.40 -2.84 -5.81
C SER A 177 13.69 -2.15 -5.35
N CYS A 178 14.70 -2.02 -6.25
CA CYS A 178 15.89 -1.21 -5.98
C CYS A 178 15.52 0.24 -5.63
N LEU A 179 14.60 0.85 -6.37
CA LEU A 179 14.16 2.21 -6.13
C LEU A 179 13.37 2.35 -4.82
N ALA A 180 12.58 1.34 -4.45
CA ALA A 180 11.91 1.32 -3.15
C ALA A 180 12.92 1.23 -2.01
N GLY A 181 13.89 0.32 -2.12
CA GLY A 181 14.99 0.19 -1.15
C GLY A 181 15.83 1.45 -1.05
N LEU A 182 16.13 2.10 -2.18
CA LEU A 182 16.81 3.39 -2.21
C LEU A 182 16.02 4.45 -1.44
N GLY A 183 14.70 4.54 -1.68
CA GLY A 183 13.84 5.48 -0.97
C GLY A 183 13.88 5.28 0.55
N GLY A 184 13.76 4.03 1.02
CA GLY A 184 13.87 3.71 2.44
C GLY A 184 15.25 4.02 3.03
N ALA A 185 16.31 3.71 2.28
CA ALA A 185 17.68 3.96 2.70
C ALA A 185 17.98 5.45 2.87
N VAL A 186 17.53 6.30 1.93
CA VAL A 186 17.75 7.76 2.02
C VAL A 186 16.84 8.43 3.04
N GLN A 187 15.74 7.80 3.45
CA GLN A 187 14.89 8.30 4.52
C GLN A 187 15.46 8.05 5.92
N LEU A 188 16.34 7.07 6.06
CA LEU A 188 16.86 6.59 7.34
C LEU A 188 17.43 7.69 8.25
N PRO A 189 18.26 8.65 7.79
CA PRO A 189 18.79 9.72 8.64
C PRO A 189 17.73 10.70 9.14
N LYS A 190 16.62 10.84 8.43
CA LYS A 190 15.56 11.80 8.75
C LYS A 190 14.46 11.21 9.63
N GLY A 191 14.01 10.01 9.30
CA GLY A 191 12.84 9.38 9.92
C GLY A 191 13.14 8.11 10.70
N GLY A 192 14.40 7.64 10.69
CA GLY A 192 14.72 6.34 11.27
C GLY A 192 14.09 5.17 10.52
N ALA A 193 14.14 3.97 11.12
CA ALA A 193 13.47 2.78 10.63
C ALA A 193 12.53 2.22 11.70
N ASN A 194 11.29 1.96 11.33
CA ASN A 194 10.29 1.34 12.20
C ASN A 194 9.39 0.37 11.42
N LEU A 195 8.68 -0.51 12.15
CA LEU A 195 7.90 -1.58 11.54
C LEU A 195 6.60 -1.11 10.86
N LEU A 196 6.15 0.12 11.11
CA LEU A 196 4.90 0.64 10.54
C LEU A 196 5.15 1.54 9.31
N MET A 197 6.41 1.83 8.98
CA MET A 197 6.74 2.73 7.87
C MET A 197 6.32 2.18 6.51
N ASP A 198 6.20 0.88 6.35
CA ASP A 198 5.75 0.23 5.12
C ASP A 198 4.28 0.55 4.80
N LEU A 199 3.39 0.42 5.78
CA LEU A 199 1.96 0.73 5.63
C LEU A 199 1.72 2.22 5.40
N ASN A 200 2.46 3.08 6.12
CA ASN A 200 2.35 4.53 5.96
C ASN A 200 2.80 4.98 4.58
N VAL A 201 3.92 4.44 4.09
CA VAL A 201 4.48 4.81 2.78
C VAL A 201 3.65 4.24 1.64
N ILE A 202 3.15 3.00 1.73
CA ILE A 202 2.37 2.42 0.65
C ILE A 202 1.05 3.18 0.41
N ALA A 203 0.39 3.64 1.48
CA ALA A 203 -0.82 4.46 1.38
C ALA A 203 -0.55 5.78 0.64
N SER A 204 0.49 6.52 1.05
CA SER A 204 0.90 7.77 0.41
C SER A 204 1.38 7.56 -1.04
N ALA A 205 2.18 6.52 -1.27
CA ALA A 205 2.68 6.18 -2.61
C ALA A 205 1.54 5.79 -3.56
N PHE A 206 0.51 5.12 -3.06
CA PHE A 206 -0.68 4.79 -3.85
C PHE A 206 -1.42 6.06 -4.28
N VAL A 207 -1.67 6.99 -3.36
CA VAL A 207 -2.29 8.29 -3.67
C VAL A 207 -1.48 9.04 -4.73
N VAL A 208 -0.16 9.12 -4.55
CA VAL A 208 0.75 9.78 -5.49
C VAL A 208 0.67 9.16 -6.90
N VAL A 209 0.66 7.83 -7.01
CA VAL A 209 0.60 7.13 -8.29
C VAL A 209 -0.75 7.31 -8.97
N VAL A 210 -1.85 7.28 -8.22
CA VAL A 210 -3.20 7.48 -8.74
C VAL A 210 -3.38 8.93 -9.21
N VAL A 211 -3.01 9.90 -8.37
CA VAL A 211 -3.08 11.35 -8.72
C VAL A 211 -2.18 11.68 -9.89
N GLY A 212 -0.97 11.13 -9.93
CA GLY A 212 -0.02 11.34 -11.02
C GLY A 212 -0.45 10.73 -12.35
N GLY A 213 -1.27 9.68 -12.27
CA GLY A 213 -1.69 8.82 -13.36
C GLY A 213 -0.91 7.52 -13.38
N MET A 214 -1.63 6.42 -13.26
CA MET A 214 -1.05 5.07 -13.19
C MET A 214 -0.15 4.80 -14.41
N GLY A 215 1.10 4.36 -14.15
CA GLY A 215 2.11 4.13 -15.19
C GLY A 215 2.88 5.37 -15.67
N SER A 216 2.50 6.59 -15.24
CA SER A 216 3.22 7.82 -15.59
C SER A 216 4.26 8.17 -14.52
N ILE A 217 5.56 8.01 -14.84
CA ILE A 217 6.65 8.37 -13.91
C ILE A 217 6.73 9.89 -13.70
N PRO A 218 6.69 10.74 -14.74
CA PRO A 218 6.66 12.19 -14.53
C PRO A 218 5.42 12.66 -13.79
N GLY A 219 4.26 12.01 -14.04
CA GLY A 219 3.03 12.28 -13.32
C GLY A 219 3.14 11.95 -11.84
N ALA A 220 3.68 10.80 -11.49
CA ALA A 220 3.92 10.41 -10.10
C ALA A 220 4.88 11.38 -9.39
N TYR A 221 5.94 11.85 -10.06
CA TYR A 221 6.85 12.85 -9.48
C TYR A 221 6.13 14.18 -9.22
N LEU A 222 5.37 14.69 -10.19
CA LEU A 222 4.60 15.93 -10.03
C LEU A 222 3.57 15.81 -8.90
N ALA A 223 2.85 14.69 -8.84
CA ALA A 223 1.91 14.42 -7.78
C ALA A 223 2.58 14.33 -6.40
N ALA A 224 3.76 13.71 -6.31
CA ALA A 224 4.53 13.63 -5.08
C ALA A 224 4.90 15.02 -4.55
N VAL A 225 5.35 15.92 -5.43
CA VAL A 225 5.66 17.31 -5.06
C VAL A 225 4.39 18.03 -4.58
N ILE A 226 3.30 17.98 -5.35
CA ILE A 226 2.04 18.65 -4.99
C ILE A 226 1.50 18.13 -3.66
N ILE A 227 1.48 16.81 -3.45
CA ILE A 227 0.96 16.20 -2.22
C ILE A 227 1.90 16.49 -1.05
N GLY A 228 3.21 16.48 -1.26
CA GLY A 228 4.20 16.83 -0.24
C GLY A 228 4.02 18.28 0.24
N GLU A 229 3.92 19.23 -0.67
CA GLU A 229 3.68 20.64 -0.35
C GLU A 229 2.32 20.83 0.36
N LEU A 230 1.26 20.22 -0.17
CA LEU A 230 -0.06 20.27 0.45
C LEU A 230 -0.07 19.68 1.87
N SER A 231 0.65 18.60 2.10
CA SER A 231 0.78 18.00 3.43
C SER A 231 1.54 18.94 4.38
N SER A 232 2.61 19.57 3.90
CA SER A 232 3.40 20.51 4.71
C SER A 232 2.59 21.76 5.08
N PHE A 233 1.86 22.35 4.13
CA PHE A 233 0.94 23.46 4.42
C PHE A 233 -0.27 23.02 5.25
N GLY A 234 -0.76 21.80 5.03
CA GLY A 234 -1.86 21.23 5.81
C GLY A 234 -1.56 21.12 7.30
N ILE A 235 -0.35 20.70 7.65
CA ILE A 235 0.11 20.65 9.04
C ILE A 235 0.11 22.05 9.69
N LEU A 236 0.45 23.10 8.94
CA LEU A 236 0.49 24.46 9.44
C LEU A 236 -0.91 25.07 9.68
N ILE A 237 -1.90 24.71 8.84
CA ILE A 237 -3.22 25.35 8.87
C ILE A 237 -4.21 24.48 9.65
N PHE A 238 -4.23 23.17 9.40
CA PHE A 238 -5.14 22.17 10.00
C PHE A 238 -4.41 20.88 10.31
N PRO A 239 -3.63 20.79 11.41
CA PRO A 239 -2.81 19.61 11.74
C PRO A 239 -3.62 18.31 11.79
N GLU A 240 -4.85 18.37 12.32
CA GLU A 240 -5.75 17.22 12.50
C GLU A 240 -6.29 16.66 11.18
N SER A 241 -6.27 17.46 10.11
CA SER A 241 -6.87 17.12 8.81
C SER A 241 -5.86 16.71 7.74
N THR A 242 -4.58 16.62 8.05
CA THR A 242 -3.51 16.39 7.06
C THR A 242 -3.68 15.09 6.29
N LEU A 243 -4.07 14.00 6.97
CA LEU A 243 -4.35 12.72 6.32
C LEU A 243 -5.57 12.80 5.40
N VAL A 244 -6.63 13.48 5.85
CA VAL A 244 -7.86 13.66 5.07
C VAL A 244 -7.58 14.50 3.82
N LEU A 245 -6.72 15.51 3.92
CA LEU A 245 -6.36 16.39 2.80
C LEU A 245 -5.76 15.63 1.63
N MET A 246 -4.86 14.69 1.89
CA MET A 246 -4.22 13.87 0.86
C MET A 246 -5.25 13.03 0.08
N PHE A 247 -6.17 12.37 0.78
CA PHE A 247 -7.22 11.58 0.13
C PHE A 247 -8.30 12.45 -0.53
N LEU A 248 -8.58 13.62 0.02
CA LEU A 248 -9.50 14.59 -0.59
C LEU A 248 -8.95 15.10 -1.93
N VAL A 249 -7.66 15.44 -1.98
CA VAL A 249 -6.99 15.82 -3.24
C VAL A 249 -7.07 14.68 -4.26
N MET A 250 -6.83 13.44 -3.83
CA MET A 250 -6.99 12.27 -4.71
C MET A 250 -8.42 12.20 -5.27
N ALA A 251 -9.43 12.31 -4.42
CA ALA A 251 -10.84 12.26 -4.85
C ALA A 251 -11.18 13.38 -5.83
N VAL A 252 -10.75 14.61 -5.55
CA VAL A 252 -10.96 15.78 -6.43
C VAL A 252 -10.27 15.57 -7.78
N VAL A 253 -9.02 15.11 -7.79
CA VAL A 253 -8.29 14.85 -9.05
C VAL A 253 -8.97 13.76 -9.85
N LEU A 254 -9.41 12.66 -9.24
CA LEU A 254 -10.10 11.57 -9.96
C LEU A 254 -11.45 12.00 -10.53
N VAL A 255 -12.19 12.88 -9.85
CA VAL A 255 -13.46 13.42 -10.37
C VAL A 255 -13.22 14.33 -11.59
N ILE A 256 -12.16 15.16 -11.57
CA ILE A 256 -11.85 16.11 -12.66
C ILE A 256 -11.09 15.40 -13.79
N ARG A 257 -10.15 14.52 -13.45
CA ARG A 257 -9.29 13.77 -14.37
C ARG A 257 -9.18 12.31 -13.93
N PRO A 258 -10.07 11.42 -14.36
CA PRO A 258 -10.11 10.01 -13.92
C PRO A 258 -8.83 9.22 -14.26
N HIS A 259 -8.01 9.72 -15.19
CA HIS A 259 -6.72 9.10 -15.55
C HIS A 259 -5.53 9.71 -14.78
N GLY A 260 -5.78 10.58 -13.80
CA GLY A 260 -4.74 11.33 -13.10
C GLY A 260 -4.20 12.52 -13.92
N LEU A 261 -3.17 13.20 -13.40
CA LEU A 261 -2.64 14.43 -13.96
C LEU A 261 -1.99 14.22 -15.35
N LEU A 262 -1.16 13.19 -15.50
CA LEU A 262 -0.41 12.85 -16.71
C LEU A 262 -0.58 11.39 -17.14
N GLY A 263 -1.66 10.72 -16.70
CA GLY A 263 -2.04 9.38 -17.15
C GLY A 263 -2.63 9.38 -18.56
N LYS A 264 -2.55 8.23 -19.22
CA LYS A 264 -3.23 8.00 -20.50
C LYS A 264 -4.55 7.26 -20.25
N ALA A 265 -5.60 7.57 -21.02
CA ALA A 265 -6.82 6.78 -21.02
C ALA A 265 -6.47 5.35 -21.46
N GLU A 266 -6.71 4.38 -20.59
CA GLU A 266 -6.59 2.97 -20.98
C GLU A 266 -7.82 2.62 -21.83
N ALA A 267 -7.59 1.95 -22.97
CA ALA A 267 -8.67 1.29 -23.67
C ALA A 267 -9.19 0.19 -22.74
N HIS A 268 -10.39 0.37 -22.21
CA HIS A 268 -11.05 -0.64 -21.40
C HIS A 268 -11.34 -1.83 -22.34
N GLU A 269 -10.47 -2.82 -22.32
CA GLU A 269 -10.89 -4.15 -22.70
C GLU A 269 -11.89 -4.60 -21.63
N HIS A 270 -13.15 -4.50 -21.97
CA HIS A 270 -14.24 -5.12 -21.23
C HIS A 270 -14.11 -6.64 -21.39
N GLY A 271 -13.04 -7.19 -20.85
CA GLY A 271 -12.93 -8.58 -20.50
C GLY A 271 -13.82 -8.83 -19.29
N SER A 272 -15.13 -8.77 -19.48
CA SER A 272 -16.05 -9.40 -18.57
C SER A 272 -15.86 -10.92 -18.72
N SER A 273 -14.80 -11.46 -18.12
CA SER A 273 -14.85 -12.82 -17.64
C SER A 273 -15.92 -12.82 -16.54
N GLY A 274 -17.17 -12.82 -16.98
CA GLY A 274 -18.30 -13.15 -16.13
C GLY A 274 -18.02 -14.53 -15.59
N VAL A 275 -17.40 -14.59 -14.41
CA VAL A 275 -17.47 -15.77 -13.57
C VAL A 275 -18.96 -15.95 -13.36
N ALA A 276 -19.54 -16.92 -14.09
CA ALA A 276 -20.95 -17.23 -13.98
C ALA A 276 -21.24 -17.35 -12.48
N ALA A 277 -22.09 -16.44 -11.99
CA ALA A 277 -22.42 -16.37 -10.58
C ALA A 277 -22.80 -17.79 -10.14
N SER A 278 -22.00 -18.39 -9.28
CA SER A 278 -22.26 -19.73 -8.80
C SER A 278 -23.60 -19.69 -8.10
N ILE A 279 -24.60 -20.40 -8.68
CA ILE A 279 -25.93 -20.49 -8.09
C ILE A 279 -25.74 -20.92 -6.64
N LEU A 280 -26.18 -20.07 -5.70
CA LEU A 280 -26.13 -20.35 -4.27
C LEU A 280 -26.83 -21.66 -4.00
N ARG A 281 -26.10 -22.73 -3.80
CA ARG A 281 -26.67 -24.06 -3.49
C ARG A 281 -26.95 -24.10 -1.99
N PRO A 282 -28.14 -24.62 -1.59
CA PRO A 282 -28.45 -24.79 -0.17
C PRO A 282 -27.41 -25.69 0.49
N ALA A 283 -26.96 -25.26 1.69
CA ALA A 283 -25.94 -25.99 2.45
C ALA A 283 -26.34 -27.44 2.69
N SER A 284 -25.43 -28.38 2.55
CA SER A 284 -25.65 -29.79 2.79
C SER A 284 -26.04 -30.04 4.25
N LYS A 285 -26.68 -31.17 4.53
CA LYS A 285 -27.04 -31.54 5.91
C LYS A 285 -25.83 -31.60 6.83
N LYS A 286 -24.68 -32.09 6.31
CA LYS A 286 -23.40 -32.14 7.04
C LYS A 286 -22.89 -30.72 7.39
N THR A 287 -22.97 -29.79 6.45
CA THR A 287 -22.56 -28.37 6.66
C THR A 287 -23.43 -27.68 7.70
N LYS A 288 -24.76 -27.95 7.66
CA LYS A 288 -25.69 -27.40 8.67
C LYS A 288 -25.44 -27.97 10.07
N LEU A 289 -25.13 -29.27 10.16
CA LEU A 289 -24.80 -29.92 11.43
C LEU A 289 -23.50 -29.40 11.99
N LEU A 290 -22.48 -29.21 11.15
CA LEU A 290 -21.20 -28.62 11.55
C LEU A 290 -21.39 -27.17 12.04
N GLY A 291 -22.20 -26.37 11.33
CA GLY A 291 -22.52 -25.01 11.76
C GLY A 291 -23.25 -24.95 13.09
N LEU A 292 -24.19 -25.89 13.32
CA LEU A 292 -24.88 -26.01 14.60
C LEU A 292 -23.93 -26.43 15.74
N ALA A 293 -23.02 -27.37 15.47
CA ALA A 293 -22.02 -27.80 16.46
C ALA A 293 -21.06 -26.66 16.82
N LEU A 294 -20.60 -25.86 15.82
CA LEU A 294 -19.79 -24.66 16.05
C LEU A 294 -20.55 -23.61 16.87
N LEU A 295 -21.83 -23.38 16.57
CA LEU A 295 -22.65 -22.42 17.31
C LEU A 295 -22.83 -22.85 18.77
N ILE A 296 -23.07 -24.13 19.04
CA ILE A 296 -23.14 -24.68 20.39
C ILE A 296 -21.81 -24.52 21.12
N LEU A 297 -20.69 -24.80 20.44
CA LEU A 297 -19.35 -24.63 21.01
C LEU A 297 -19.11 -23.17 21.42
N ILE A 298 -19.43 -22.20 20.56
CA ILE A 298 -19.28 -20.78 20.85
C ILE A 298 -20.16 -20.36 22.05
N LEU A 299 -21.40 -20.86 22.14
CA LEU A 299 -22.30 -20.55 23.25
C LEU A 299 -21.83 -21.13 24.59
N ILE A 300 -21.12 -22.26 24.58
CA ILE A 300 -20.60 -22.91 25.78
C ILE A 300 -19.25 -22.33 26.20
N THR A 301 -18.49 -21.74 25.26
CA THR A 301 -17.16 -21.17 25.52
C THR A 301 -17.10 -20.24 26.74
N PRO A 302 -18.03 -19.28 26.96
CA PRO A 302 -17.97 -18.38 28.11
C PRO A 302 -18.00 -19.09 29.51
N ILE A 303 -18.50 -20.31 29.54
CA ILE A 303 -18.62 -21.09 30.78
C ILE A 303 -17.35 -21.90 31.05
N LEU A 304 -16.59 -22.25 29.98
CA LEU A 304 -15.46 -23.17 30.04
C LEU A 304 -14.09 -22.49 30.09
N VAL A 305 -14.00 -21.21 29.68
CA VAL A 305 -12.72 -20.51 29.54
C VAL A 305 -12.52 -19.41 30.57
N ASP A 306 -11.28 -19.06 30.82
CA ASP A 306 -10.91 -17.96 31.69
C ASP A 306 -11.17 -16.58 31.04
N THR A 307 -11.06 -15.50 31.83
CA THR A 307 -11.34 -14.13 31.38
C THR A 307 -10.45 -13.70 30.20
N PHE A 308 -9.19 -14.10 30.16
CA PHE A 308 -8.28 -13.77 29.08
C PHE A 308 -8.71 -14.43 27.76
N GLN A 309 -9.01 -15.72 27.82
CA GLN A 309 -9.49 -16.48 26.65
C GLN A 309 -10.85 -15.95 26.16
N LEU A 310 -11.72 -15.52 27.07
CA LEU A 310 -13.00 -14.92 26.73
C LEU A 310 -12.84 -13.62 25.94
N VAL A 311 -11.93 -12.74 26.35
CA VAL A 311 -11.60 -11.50 25.62
C VAL A 311 -11.09 -11.83 24.22
N LEU A 312 -10.16 -12.77 24.10
CA LEU A 312 -9.64 -13.21 22.81
C LEU A 312 -10.74 -13.78 21.88
N MET A 313 -11.63 -14.62 22.43
CA MET A 313 -12.76 -15.19 21.68
C MET A 313 -13.75 -14.13 21.23
N THR A 314 -13.96 -13.10 22.04
CA THR A 314 -14.81 -11.94 21.67
C THR A 314 -14.18 -11.17 20.53
N GLU A 315 -12.89 -10.93 20.54
CA GLU A 315 -12.16 -10.27 19.45
C GLU A 315 -12.24 -11.09 18.14
N ILE A 316 -12.02 -12.40 18.23
CA ILE A 316 -12.18 -13.30 17.07
C ILE A 316 -13.61 -13.24 16.53
N ALA A 317 -14.64 -13.21 17.38
CA ALA A 317 -16.04 -13.13 16.94
C ALA A 317 -16.36 -11.81 16.22
N ILE A 318 -15.82 -10.68 16.73
CA ILE A 318 -15.96 -9.37 16.11
C ILE A 318 -15.28 -9.35 14.73
N LEU A 319 -14.05 -9.85 14.63
CA LEU A 319 -13.33 -9.93 13.37
C LEU A 319 -13.99 -10.89 12.38
N ALA A 320 -14.55 -12.01 12.85
CA ALA A 320 -15.31 -12.93 12.02
C ALA A 320 -16.57 -12.26 11.44
N LEU A 321 -17.29 -11.46 12.24
CA LEU A 321 -18.44 -10.70 11.77
C LEU A 321 -18.04 -9.67 10.70
N ALA A 322 -16.92 -8.94 10.92
CA ALA A 322 -16.37 -8.02 9.93
C ALA A 322 -15.98 -8.75 8.63
N ALA A 323 -15.31 -9.90 8.72
CA ALA A 323 -14.95 -10.71 7.56
C ALA A 323 -16.18 -11.23 6.80
N MET A 324 -17.23 -11.66 7.51
CA MET A 324 -18.49 -12.08 6.89
C MET A 324 -19.19 -10.94 6.15
N SER A 325 -19.14 -9.72 6.67
CA SER A 325 -19.71 -8.55 6.00
C SER A 325 -18.96 -8.20 4.71
N VAL A 326 -17.64 -8.30 4.71
CA VAL A 326 -16.81 -8.16 3.50
C VAL A 326 -17.15 -9.26 2.49
N TYR A 327 -17.25 -10.51 2.95
CA TYR A 327 -17.59 -11.64 2.08
C TYR A 327 -18.97 -11.48 1.44
N PHE A 328 -19.96 -10.96 2.17
CA PHE A 328 -21.30 -10.71 1.63
C PHE A 328 -21.29 -9.71 0.49
N LEU A 329 -20.48 -8.65 0.61
CA LEU A 329 -20.31 -7.64 -0.43
C LEU A 329 -19.56 -8.20 -1.64
N PHE A 330 -18.49 -8.97 -1.38
CA PHE A 330 -17.61 -9.52 -2.41
C PHE A 330 -18.23 -10.75 -3.13
N GLY A 331 -18.74 -11.72 -2.38
CA GLY A 331 -19.24 -12.97 -2.92
C GLY A 331 -20.54 -12.78 -3.73
N PRO A 332 -21.69 -12.51 -3.07
CA PRO A 332 -22.96 -12.29 -3.76
C PRO A 332 -23.02 -10.97 -4.54
N GLY A 333 -22.38 -9.91 -4.02
CA GLY A 333 -22.42 -8.57 -4.61
C GLY A 333 -21.44 -8.37 -5.76
N GLY A 334 -20.38 -9.19 -5.85
CA GLY A 334 -19.34 -9.05 -6.87
C GLY A 334 -18.52 -7.76 -6.75
N MET A 335 -18.66 -7.02 -5.65
CA MET A 335 -18.03 -5.72 -5.46
C MET A 335 -16.86 -5.81 -4.46
N VAL A 336 -15.67 -5.40 -4.89
CA VAL A 336 -14.50 -5.28 -4.01
C VAL A 336 -14.52 -3.92 -3.34
N SER A 337 -14.59 -3.89 -2.02
CA SER A 337 -14.57 -2.65 -1.23
C SER A 337 -13.34 -2.58 -0.33
N PHE A 338 -12.37 -1.75 -0.71
CA PHE A 338 -11.21 -1.43 0.14
C PHE A 338 -11.61 -0.50 1.31
N GLY A 339 -12.68 0.26 1.14
CA GLY A 339 -13.20 1.17 2.16
C GLY A 339 -14.06 0.49 3.25
N HIS A 340 -14.20 -0.84 3.23
CA HIS A 340 -15.08 -1.55 4.17
C HIS A 340 -14.69 -1.34 5.64
N ALA A 341 -13.39 -1.24 5.92
CA ALA A 341 -12.86 -0.91 7.25
C ALA A 341 -13.39 0.43 7.80
N ALA A 342 -13.67 1.40 6.94
CA ALA A 342 -14.25 2.68 7.34
C ALA A 342 -15.68 2.53 7.89
N PHE A 343 -16.47 1.62 7.35
CA PHE A 343 -17.81 1.33 7.87
C PHE A 343 -17.74 0.59 9.20
N PHE A 344 -16.80 -0.32 9.35
CA PHE A 344 -16.56 -1.01 10.62
C PHE A 344 -16.13 -0.02 11.71
N GLY A 345 -15.12 0.82 11.43
CA GLY A 345 -14.68 1.88 12.33
C GLY A 345 -15.76 2.93 12.60
N GLY A 346 -16.51 3.34 11.56
CA GLY A 346 -17.62 4.26 11.68
C GLY A 346 -18.72 3.76 12.63
N GLY A 347 -19.01 2.46 12.61
CA GLY A 347 -19.94 1.83 13.57
C GLY A 347 -19.43 1.87 15.00
N ALA A 348 -18.16 1.57 15.20
CA ALA A 348 -17.52 1.64 16.51
C ALA A 348 -17.53 3.08 17.08
N TYR A 349 -17.17 4.07 16.25
CA TYR A 349 -17.21 5.48 16.64
C TYR A 349 -18.64 5.95 16.91
N ALA A 350 -19.62 5.57 16.08
CA ALA A 350 -21.02 5.92 16.30
C ALA A 350 -21.51 5.41 17.65
N ALA A 351 -21.23 4.14 17.99
CA ALA A 351 -21.60 3.59 19.29
C ALA A 351 -20.90 4.32 20.45
N ALA A 352 -19.57 4.52 20.35
CA ALA A 352 -18.80 5.18 21.38
C ALA A 352 -19.25 6.63 21.64
N LEU A 353 -19.50 7.41 20.57
CA LEU A 353 -19.98 8.80 20.69
C LEU A 353 -21.39 8.89 21.28
N MET A 354 -22.28 7.98 20.94
CA MET A 354 -23.63 7.92 21.53
C MET A 354 -23.57 7.63 23.03
N VAL A 355 -22.73 6.71 23.46
CA VAL A 355 -22.55 6.41 24.91
C VAL A 355 -21.89 7.57 25.61
N HIS A 356 -20.84 8.16 25.04
CA HIS A 356 -20.02 9.18 25.71
C HIS A 356 -20.72 10.55 25.78
N TYR A 357 -21.31 11.03 24.70
CA TYR A 357 -21.87 12.38 24.62
C TYR A 357 -23.38 12.43 24.84
N ILE A 358 -24.13 11.39 24.45
CA ILE A 358 -25.59 11.35 24.52
C ILE A 358 -26.05 10.54 25.75
N HIS A 359 -25.11 9.86 26.43
CA HIS A 359 -25.39 8.97 27.57
C HIS A 359 -26.40 7.87 27.24
N THR A 360 -26.39 7.40 26.00
CA THR A 360 -27.27 6.32 25.52
C THR A 360 -26.88 5.00 26.17
N PRO A 361 -27.81 4.16 26.64
CA PRO A 361 -27.50 2.80 27.08
C PRO A 361 -26.76 2.02 26.01
N MET A 362 -25.78 1.20 26.41
CA MET A 362 -24.91 0.47 25.46
C MET A 362 -25.69 -0.41 24.49
N GLU A 363 -26.77 -1.05 24.94
CA GLU A 363 -27.63 -1.91 24.14
C GLU A 363 -28.31 -1.13 23.02
N LEU A 364 -28.79 0.07 23.31
CA LEU A 364 -29.42 0.94 22.32
C LEU A 364 -28.39 1.54 21.37
N ALA A 365 -27.19 1.90 21.87
CA ALA A 365 -26.08 2.36 21.03
C ALA A 365 -25.67 1.31 20.01
N LEU A 366 -25.56 0.03 20.41
CA LEU A 366 -25.24 -1.09 19.50
C LEU A 366 -26.32 -1.35 18.45
N LEU A 367 -27.59 -1.08 18.75
CA LEU A 367 -28.68 -1.19 17.78
C LEU A 367 -28.72 -0.02 16.79
N LEU A 368 -28.38 1.17 17.24
CA LEU A 368 -28.42 2.39 16.41
C LEU A 368 -27.17 2.59 15.55
N ALA A 369 -26.01 2.15 16.03
CA ALA A 369 -24.73 2.32 15.31
C ALA A 369 -24.75 1.72 13.88
N PRO A 370 -25.28 0.51 13.63
CA PRO A 370 -25.41 -0.02 12.26
C PRO A 370 -26.31 0.82 11.37
N LEU A 371 -27.36 1.44 11.90
CA LEU A 371 -28.27 2.30 11.14
C LEU A 371 -27.56 3.59 10.71
N LEU A 372 -26.82 4.24 11.61
CA LEU A 372 -26.03 5.43 11.30
C LEU A 372 -24.93 5.13 10.28
N THR A 373 -24.22 4.03 10.48
CA THR A 373 -23.21 3.58 9.53
C THR A 373 -23.80 3.20 8.19
N GLY A 374 -25.00 2.59 8.19
CA GLY A 374 -25.75 2.28 6.97
C GLY A 374 -26.13 3.52 6.17
N LEU A 375 -26.53 4.60 6.83
CA LEU A 375 -26.79 5.90 6.19
C LEU A 375 -25.52 6.47 5.56
N LEU A 376 -24.39 6.42 6.28
CA LEU A 376 -23.09 6.83 5.73
C LEU A 376 -22.72 5.98 4.52
N ALA A 377 -22.91 4.66 4.61
CA ALA A 377 -22.63 3.73 3.52
C ALA A 377 -23.52 3.98 2.30
N LEU A 378 -24.78 4.38 2.48
CA LEU A 378 -25.67 4.76 1.38
C LEU A 378 -25.16 6.00 0.65
N ILE A 379 -24.71 7.03 1.38
CA ILE A 379 -24.16 8.26 0.79
C ILE A 379 -22.91 7.92 -0.03
N ILE A 380 -21.94 7.24 0.58
CA ILE A 380 -20.66 6.89 -0.08
C ILE A 380 -20.93 5.93 -1.25
N GLY A 381 -21.74 4.90 -1.05
CA GLY A 381 -22.07 3.91 -2.07
C GLY A 381 -22.78 4.52 -3.28
N TRP A 382 -23.66 5.49 -3.05
CA TRP A 382 -24.32 6.22 -4.15
C TRP A 382 -23.31 6.95 -5.05
N PHE A 383 -22.30 7.60 -4.44
CA PHE A 383 -21.22 8.23 -5.21
C PHE A 383 -20.37 7.19 -5.94
N CYS A 384 -19.96 6.12 -5.28
CA CYS A 384 -19.09 5.09 -5.87
C CYS A 384 -19.78 4.37 -7.05
N VAL A 385 -21.05 3.98 -6.91
CA VAL A 385 -21.78 3.30 -7.99
C VAL A 385 -22.04 4.24 -9.18
N ARG A 386 -22.28 5.52 -8.93
CA ARG A 386 -22.52 6.49 -10.00
C ARG A 386 -21.26 6.83 -10.81
N LEU A 387 -20.07 6.70 -10.20
CA LEU A 387 -18.79 6.97 -10.87
C LEU A 387 -18.24 5.75 -11.62
N SER A 388 -18.74 4.54 -11.35
CA SER A 388 -18.32 3.29 -11.99
C SER A 388 -19.19 2.88 -13.18
N GLY A 389 -20.19 3.66 -13.56
CA GLY A 389 -21.13 3.43 -14.65
C GLY A 389 -20.72 4.05 -15.96
#